data_929b8d617695ec956ab1d8d4d8bc0c8f
#
_entry.id   929b8d617695ec956ab1d8d4d8bc0c8f
#
_cell.length_a   1.000
_cell.length_b   1.000
_cell.length_c   1.000
_cell.angle_alpha   90.00
_cell.angle_beta   90.00
_cell.angle_gamma   90.00
#
_symmetry.space_group_name_H-M   'P 1'
#
loop_
_entity.id
_entity.type
_entity.pdbx_description
1 polymer ?
#
loop_
_entity_poly.entity_id
_entity_poly.type
_entity_poly.pdbx_seq_one_letter_code
_entity_poly.pdbx_strand_id
1 'polypeptide(L)'
;MKKRYTYFLKNMGLLTISNFASKILVLLLIPLYTSVLTTKEYGIYDLVVSTVNLIYPVLTANIVDAVMRFSMDKNYDNRKVAIIGIWHVFLSIVFFMFFLLLAGKFQIFQYLSGLWWYIGIYYACYVLNQFFIQFAKGLEKVADMGVAGVLSTIIMAGTNILFLLVFKLGLEGFFAANILAQAISILYFFFRTKFWCYFGNIKIDYKLRKEMLVYCIPLIITILGWWVNNTLDKYIVACICGVAANGILSVSYKIPSIINTLHSIFVQAWQISAIKEYGGAGTASFYGEMFCTFNVVMSAACAWLIILSKPVATILYAKDFYEAWRYAPFLLISSVLNCASGLLGPILAAKKDSKSLAISAVYGILVNIILNILLVHKIGVQGATIATVISSYIIYAIRRKTLAVEIKIEQYYVVVITWIILCVQAFLEIYTSFWYAEAVLMLIMLWINKNRMMKIIIMGKNIIKNKIFSVNNKKKYHGIK
;
A
#
# COMPACT_ATOMS: atom_id res chain seq x y z
N MET A 1 -15.59 29.35 -0.24
CA MET A 1 -15.44 28.01 -0.83
C MET A 1 -14.18 27.87 -1.68
N LYS A 2 -13.87 28.73 -2.67
CA LYS A 2 -12.67 28.63 -3.54
C LYS A 2 -11.33 28.46 -2.79
N LYS A 3 -11.05 29.24 -1.74
CA LYS A 3 -9.78 29.14 -0.96
C LYS A 3 -9.61 27.78 -0.25
N ARG A 4 -10.69 27.18 0.29
CA ARG A 4 -10.63 25.85 0.93
C ARG A 4 -10.36 24.73 -0.07
N TYR A 5 -10.99 24.80 -1.24
CA TYR A 5 -10.73 23.84 -2.35
C TYR A 5 -9.31 23.94 -2.87
N THR A 6 -8.78 25.16 -3.06
CA THR A 6 -7.39 25.37 -3.51
C THR A 6 -6.38 24.86 -2.49
N TYR A 7 -6.62 25.08 -1.19
CA TYR A 7 -5.79 24.56 -0.10
C TYR A 7 -5.79 23.02 -0.07
N PHE A 8 -6.98 22.40 -0.18
CA PHE A 8 -7.15 20.96 -0.22
C PHE A 8 -6.43 20.33 -1.43
N LEU A 9 -6.64 20.84 -2.64
CA LEU A 9 -6.00 20.36 -3.85
C LEU A 9 -4.47 20.52 -3.81
N LYS A 10 -3.97 21.62 -3.26
CA LYS A 10 -2.54 21.85 -3.10
C LYS A 10 -1.91 20.82 -2.15
N ASN A 11 -2.55 20.58 -1.01
CA ASN A 11 -2.06 19.62 -0.02
C ASN A 11 -2.15 18.17 -0.53
N MET A 12 -3.25 17.81 -1.20
CA MET A 12 -3.37 16.49 -1.86
C MET A 12 -2.30 16.30 -2.94
N GLY A 13 -2.08 17.30 -3.79
CA GLY A 13 -1.06 17.24 -4.83
C GLY A 13 0.35 17.06 -4.24
N LEU A 14 0.66 17.78 -3.17
CA LEU A 14 1.96 17.71 -2.50
C LEU A 14 2.18 16.35 -1.84
N LEU A 15 1.18 15.81 -1.15
CA LEU A 15 1.24 14.46 -0.57
C LEU A 15 1.37 13.38 -1.63
N THR A 16 0.64 13.50 -2.74
CA THR A 16 0.71 12.53 -3.85
C THR A 16 2.11 12.52 -4.45
N ILE A 17 2.68 13.70 -4.74
CA ILE A 17 4.05 13.83 -5.29
C ILE A 17 5.08 13.29 -4.30
N SER A 18 4.99 13.63 -3.02
CA SER A 18 5.90 13.14 -1.98
C SER A 18 5.84 11.62 -1.84
N ASN A 19 4.66 11.05 -1.80
CA ASN A 19 4.46 9.60 -1.71
C ASN A 19 5.00 8.87 -2.95
N PHE A 20 4.79 9.43 -4.14
CA PHE A 20 5.27 8.86 -5.39
C PHE A 20 6.79 8.92 -5.49
N ALA A 21 7.39 10.07 -5.15
CA ALA A 21 8.84 10.24 -5.12
C ALA A 21 9.52 9.28 -4.14
N SER A 22 8.96 9.13 -2.93
CA SER A 22 9.46 8.17 -1.93
C SER A 22 9.39 6.72 -2.44
N LYS A 23 8.30 6.33 -3.11
CA LYS A 23 8.16 4.97 -3.66
C LYS A 23 9.14 4.69 -4.80
N ILE A 24 9.39 5.67 -5.67
CA ILE A 24 10.41 5.56 -6.72
C ILE A 24 11.80 5.39 -6.10
N LEU A 25 12.16 6.20 -5.10
CA LEU A 25 13.44 6.06 -4.41
C LEU A 25 13.61 4.67 -3.78
N VAL A 26 12.58 4.16 -3.11
CA VAL A 26 12.61 2.78 -2.55
C VAL A 26 12.80 1.74 -3.66
N LEU A 27 12.16 1.92 -4.82
CA LEU A 27 12.32 1.02 -5.97
C LEU A 27 13.75 1.04 -6.51
N LEU A 28 14.36 2.23 -6.60
CA LEU A 28 15.75 2.40 -7.04
C LEU A 28 16.78 1.79 -6.07
N LEU A 29 16.42 1.58 -4.81
CA LEU A 29 17.27 0.92 -3.82
C LEU A 29 17.21 -0.62 -3.87
N ILE A 30 16.28 -1.20 -4.62
CA ILE A 30 16.15 -2.66 -4.72
C ILE A 30 17.43 -3.34 -5.24
N PRO A 31 18.10 -2.85 -6.31
CA PRO A 31 19.36 -3.43 -6.77
C PRO A 31 20.43 -3.44 -5.68
N LEU A 32 20.50 -2.39 -4.86
CA LEU A 32 21.41 -2.35 -3.71
C LEU A 32 21.11 -3.46 -2.71
N TYR A 33 19.83 -3.61 -2.32
CA TYR A 33 19.44 -4.62 -1.32
C TYR A 33 19.70 -6.03 -1.83
N THR A 34 19.31 -6.32 -3.08
CA THR A 34 19.46 -7.65 -3.67
C THR A 34 20.91 -8.00 -3.99
N SER A 35 21.79 -7.00 -4.19
CA SER A 35 23.23 -7.26 -4.40
C SER A 35 23.98 -7.56 -3.11
N VAL A 36 23.54 -7.01 -1.98
CA VAL A 36 24.25 -7.11 -0.69
C VAL A 36 23.65 -8.20 0.19
N LEU A 37 22.33 -8.19 0.39
CA LEU A 37 21.63 -9.13 1.27
C LEU A 37 21.41 -10.48 0.59
N THR A 38 21.34 -11.54 1.38
CA THR A 38 20.84 -12.84 0.96
C THR A 38 19.30 -12.85 0.96
N THR A 39 18.71 -13.78 0.22
CA THR A 39 17.24 -13.97 0.20
C THR A 39 16.71 -14.29 1.59
N LYS A 40 17.45 -15.03 2.41
CA LYS A 40 17.10 -15.33 3.81
C LYS A 40 17.11 -14.09 4.69
N GLU A 41 18.13 -13.24 4.61
CA GLU A 41 18.23 -11.99 5.38
C GLU A 41 17.10 -11.03 5.03
N TYR A 42 16.82 -10.85 3.73
CA TYR A 42 15.69 -10.02 3.30
C TYR A 42 14.34 -10.60 3.74
N GLY A 43 14.20 -11.92 3.71
CA GLY A 43 13.02 -12.63 4.20
C GLY A 43 12.80 -12.43 5.71
N ILE A 44 13.86 -12.50 6.53
CA ILE A 44 13.82 -12.19 7.97
C ILE A 44 13.34 -10.76 8.20
N TYR A 45 13.96 -9.80 7.52
CA TYR A 45 13.58 -8.39 7.62
C TYR A 45 12.09 -8.17 7.29
N ASP A 46 11.64 -8.73 6.17
CA ASP A 46 10.25 -8.57 5.72
C ASP A 46 9.24 -9.19 6.70
N LEU A 47 9.53 -10.36 7.27
CA LEU A 47 8.71 -10.97 8.31
C LEU A 47 8.69 -10.14 9.59
N VAL A 48 9.83 -9.59 10.03
CA VAL A 48 9.89 -8.71 11.20
C VAL A 48 9.05 -7.46 10.98
N VAL A 49 9.20 -6.78 9.83
CA VAL A 49 8.39 -5.60 9.49
C VAL A 49 6.91 -5.94 9.45
N SER A 50 6.55 -7.07 8.83
CA SER A 50 5.18 -7.55 8.74
C SER A 50 4.59 -7.86 10.13
N THR A 51 5.39 -8.48 11.00
CA THR A 51 5.01 -8.77 12.41
C THR A 51 4.81 -7.48 13.20
N VAL A 52 5.71 -6.52 13.06
CA VAL A 52 5.58 -5.21 13.71
C VAL A 52 4.29 -4.50 13.27
N ASN A 53 3.97 -4.53 11.97
CA ASN A 53 2.72 -3.97 11.44
C ASN A 53 1.46 -4.65 11.98
N LEU A 54 1.53 -5.95 12.31
CA LEU A 54 0.43 -6.69 12.94
C LEU A 54 0.29 -6.34 14.42
N ILE A 55 1.40 -6.30 15.14
CA ILE A 55 1.42 -6.21 16.60
C ILE A 55 1.17 -4.79 17.11
N TYR A 56 1.66 -3.75 16.40
CA TYR A 56 1.58 -2.38 16.90
C TYR A 56 0.15 -1.90 17.18
N PRO A 57 -0.88 -2.14 16.34
CA PRO A 57 -2.23 -1.70 16.64
C PRO A 57 -2.84 -2.47 17.82
N VAL A 58 -2.43 -3.71 18.04
CA VAL A 58 -2.88 -4.51 19.18
C VAL A 58 -2.26 -3.99 20.47
N LEU A 59 -0.93 -3.86 20.53
CA LEU A 59 -0.22 -3.43 21.74
C LEU A 59 -0.50 -1.97 22.13
N THR A 60 -0.73 -1.09 21.15
CA THR A 60 -1.13 0.30 21.42
C THR A 60 -2.62 0.45 21.68
N ALA A 61 -3.42 -0.63 21.62
CA ALA A 61 -4.89 -0.59 21.53
C ALA A 61 -5.36 0.36 20.40
N ASN A 62 -4.57 0.47 19.35
CA ASN A 62 -4.77 1.37 18.18
C ASN A 62 -5.02 2.84 18.55
N ILE A 63 -4.56 3.28 19.73
CA ILE A 63 -4.77 4.64 20.27
C ILE A 63 -4.26 5.72 19.32
N VAL A 64 -3.31 5.36 18.46
CA VAL A 64 -2.67 6.25 17.48
C VAL A 64 -3.70 6.84 16.51
N ASP A 65 -4.70 6.06 16.07
CA ASP A 65 -5.78 6.55 15.22
C ASP A 65 -6.74 7.48 15.97
N ALA A 66 -7.00 7.20 17.27
CA ALA A 66 -7.77 8.12 18.10
C ALA A 66 -7.03 9.46 18.29
N VAL A 67 -5.70 9.44 18.45
CA VAL A 67 -4.91 10.68 18.54
C VAL A 67 -5.20 11.60 17.36
N MET A 68 -5.21 11.09 16.12
CA MET A 68 -5.57 11.88 14.96
C MET A 68 -7.01 12.44 15.07
N ARG A 69 -7.97 11.56 15.32
CA ARG A 69 -9.40 11.92 15.32
C ARG A 69 -9.76 12.95 16.38
N PHE A 70 -9.25 12.75 17.61
CA PHE A 70 -9.56 13.63 18.74
C PHE A 70 -8.74 14.92 18.70
N SER A 71 -7.53 14.94 18.14
CA SER A 71 -6.77 16.17 17.94
C SER A 71 -7.36 17.10 16.86
N MET A 72 -8.14 16.55 15.91
CA MET A 72 -8.88 17.37 14.92
C MET A 72 -10.15 18.00 15.50
N ASP A 73 -10.65 17.49 16.60
CA ASP A 73 -11.88 17.96 17.23
C ASP A 73 -11.56 19.06 18.26
N LYS A 74 -12.06 20.27 18.01
CA LYS A 74 -11.81 21.46 18.84
C LYS A 74 -12.37 21.36 20.27
N ASN A 75 -13.24 20.39 20.54
CA ASN A 75 -13.81 20.18 21.87
C ASN A 75 -12.81 19.52 22.83
N TYR A 76 -11.71 18.96 22.33
CA TYR A 76 -10.71 18.26 23.12
C TYR A 76 -9.39 19.03 23.19
N ASP A 77 -8.77 19.01 24.37
CA ASP A 77 -7.43 19.58 24.56
C ASP A 77 -6.37 18.66 23.97
N ASN A 78 -5.66 19.16 22.95
CA ASN A 78 -4.58 18.44 22.27
C ASN A 78 -3.46 17.99 23.23
N ARG A 79 -3.26 18.67 24.38
CA ARG A 79 -2.29 18.22 25.40
C ARG A 79 -2.73 16.91 26.00
N LYS A 80 -3.99 16.80 26.44
CA LYS A 80 -4.53 15.58 27.05
C LYS A 80 -4.51 14.42 26.06
N VAL A 81 -4.91 14.68 24.79
CA VAL A 81 -4.88 13.68 23.72
C VAL A 81 -3.45 13.17 23.48
N ALA A 82 -2.47 14.08 23.36
CA ALA A 82 -1.08 13.74 23.15
C ALA A 82 -0.48 12.91 24.31
N ILE A 83 -0.78 13.30 25.56
CA ILE A 83 -0.31 12.57 26.76
C ILE A 83 -0.88 11.16 26.80
N ILE A 84 -2.18 10.98 26.54
CA ILE A 84 -2.81 9.67 26.50
C ILE A 84 -2.19 8.82 25.38
N GLY A 85 -1.98 9.40 24.20
CA GLY A 85 -1.38 8.70 23.06
C GLY A 85 0.05 8.22 23.35
N ILE A 86 0.92 9.12 23.82
CA ILE A 86 2.33 8.78 24.08
C ILE A 86 2.46 7.79 25.24
N TRP A 87 1.57 7.83 26.24
CA TRP A 87 1.54 6.87 27.33
C TRP A 87 1.27 5.44 26.83
N HIS A 88 0.28 5.25 25.93
CA HIS A 88 -0.01 3.93 25.35
C HIS A 88 1.13 3.46 24.45
N VAL A 89 1.75 4.37 23.70
CA VAL A 89 2.95 4.07 22.90
C VAL A 89 4.08 3.59 23.81
N PHE A 90 4.34 4.28 24.91
CA PHE A 90 5.36 3.87 25.88
C PHE A 90 5.07 2.50 26.48
N LEU A 91 3.82 2.26 26.93
CA LEU A 91 3.40 0.96 27.42
C LEU A 91 3.59 -0.15 26.38
N SER A 92 3.23 0.11 25.13
CA SER A 92 3.40 -0.87 24.03
C SER A 92 4.87 -1.23 23.81
N ILE A 93 5.77 -0.25 23.92
CA ILE A 93 7.22 -0.48 23.82
C ILE A 93 7.71 -1.36 24.96
N VAL A 94 7.30 -1.06 26.20
CA VAL A 94 7.67 -1.86 27.39
C VAL A 94 7.14 -3.29 27.26
N PHE A 95 5.88 -3.48 26.85
CA PHE A 95 5.31 -4.82 26.63
C PHE A 95 6.02 -5.58 25.51
N PHE A 96 6.36 -4.91 24.41
CA PHE A 96 7.07 -5.54 23.30
C PHE A 96 8.49 -5.95 23.70
N MET A 97 9.23 -5.08 24.42
CA MET A 97 10.57 -5.41 24.93
C MET A 97 10.51 -6.60 25.90
N PHE A 98 9.53 -6.62 26.81
CA PHE A 98 9.31 -7.75 27.71
C PHE A 98 9.01 -9.05 26.95
N PHE A 99 8.16 -8.98 25.93
CA PHE A 99 7.87 -10.12 25.05
C PHE A 99 9.13 -10.63 24.35
N LEU A 100 9.98 -9.74 23.82
CA LEU A 100 11.24 -10.11 23.18
C LEU A 100 12.17 -10.84 24.17
N LEU A 101 12.29 -10.37 25.41
CA LEU A 101 13.10 -11.02 26.44
C LEU A 101 12.61 -12.44 26.74
N LEU A 102 11.30 -12.66 26.74
CA LEU A 102 10.71 -13.99 26.89
C LEU A 102 10.92 -14.86 25.65
N ALA A 103 10.70 -14.29 24.47
CA ALA A 103 10.84 -14.99 23.18
C ALA A 103 12.26 -15.51 22.94
N GLY A 104 13.28 -14.79 23.43
CA GLY A 104 14.69 -15.23 23.36
C GLY A 104 14.99 -16.53 24.12
N LYS A 105 14.11 -16.99 25.02
CA LYS A 105 14.22 -18.27 25.71
C LYS A 105 13.68 -19.46 24.90
N PHE A 106 12.91 -19.21 23.83
CA PHE A 106 12.33 -20.25 23.01
C PHE A 106 13.23 -20.59 21.82
N GLN A 107 13.54 -21.86 21.62
CA GLN A 107 14.41 -22.35 20.52
C GLN A 107 13.92 -21.95 19.13
N ILE A 108 12.61 -21.80 18.94
CA ILE A 108 11.98 -21.39 17.68
C ILE A 108 12.50 -20.03 17.18
N PHE A 109 12.95 -19.16 18.06
CA PHE A 109 13.45 -17.84 17.74
C PHE A 109 14.97 -17.68 17.76
N GLN A 110 15.71 -18.80 17.92
CA GLN A 110 17.18 -18.77 17.96
C GLN A 110 17.81 -18.20 16.68
N TYR A 111 17.12 -18.31 15.52
CA TYR A 111 17.61 -17.73 14.26
C TYR A 111 17.60 -16.20 14.25
N LEU A 112 16.95 -15.55 15.23
CA LEU A 112 16.96 -14.11 15.47
C LEU A 112 18.00 -13.69 16.53
N SER A 113 18.80 -14.64 17.05
CA SER A 113 19.85 -14.35 18.03
C SER A 113 20.82 -13.31 17.43
N GLY A 114 21.11 -12.24 18.15
CA GLY A 114 21.87 -11.09 17.66
C GLY A 114 21.04 -9.95 17.07
N LEU A 115 19.80 -10.20 16.61
CA LEU A 115 18.93 -9.16 16.04
C LEU A 115 17.92 -8.56 17.04
N TRP A 116 17.82 -9.12 18.26
CA TRP A 116 16.81 -8.70 19.25
C TRP A 116 16.79 -7.21 19.54
N TRP A 117 17.97 -6.61 19.72
CA TRP A 117 18.10 -5.17 19.95
C TRP A 117 17.62 -4.36 18.75
N TYR A 118 18.00 -4.77 17.53
CA TYR A 118 17.55 -4.10 16.30
C TYR A 118 16.03 -4.19 16.14
N ILE A 119 15.43 -5.34 16.42
CA ILE A 119 13.97 -5.55 16.34
C ILE A 119 13.26 -4.69 17.39
N GLY A 120 13.76 -4.65 18.63
CA GLY A 120 13.18 -3.86 19.71
C GLY A 120 13.24 -2.36 19.43
N ILE A 121 14.40 -1.85 19.02
CA ILE A 121 14.59 -0.43 18.65
C ILE A 121 13.76 -0.08 17.39
N TYR A 122 13.70 -0.99 16.41
CA TYR A 122 12.88 -0.81 15.21
C TYR A 122 11.40 -0.66 15.58
N TYR A 123 10.87 -1.54 16.45
CA TYR A 123 9.50 -1.43 16.94
C TYR A 123 9.25 -0.09 17.64
N ALA A 124 10.14 0.31 18.57
CA ALA A 124 10.02 1.55 19.30
C ALA A 124 9.98 2.77 18.37
N CYS A 125 10.92 2.85 17.42
CA CYS A 125 10.96 3.92 16.43
C CYS A 125 9.73 3.88 15.52
N TYR A 126 9.27 2.69 15.11
CA TYR A 126 8.11 2.54 14.25
C TYR A 126 6.85 3.08 14.92
N VAL A 127 6.57 2.66 16.15
CA VAL A 127 5.34 3.08 16.87
C VAL A 127 5.37 4.57 17.22
N LEU A 128 6.53 5.09 17.63
CA LEU A 128 6.72 6.54 17.84
C LEU A 128 6.50 7.34 16.56
N ASN A 129 7.04 6.88 15.44
CA ASN A 129 6.85 7.54 14.14
C ASN A 129 5.37 7.55 13.73
N GLN A 130 4.66 6.43 13.89
CA GLN A 130 3.22 6.37 13.62
C GLN A 130 2.44 7.35 14.51
N PHE A 131 2.78 7.43 15.80
CA PHE A 131 2.17 8.40 16.70
C PHE A 131 2.36 9.84 16.20
N PHE A 132 3.59 10.23 15.87
CA PHE A 132 3.86 11.59 15.41
C PHE A 132 3.22 11.91 14.05
N ILE A 133 3.17 10.96 13.12
CA ILE A 133 2.45 11.12 11.85
C ILE A 133 0.97 11.40 12.10
N GLN A 134 0.32 10.61 12.93
CA GLN A 134 -1.11 10.77 13.21
C GLN A 134 -1.39 12.03 14.06
N PHE A 135 -0.52 12.38 14.98
CA PHE A 135 -0.63 13.62 15.74
C PHE A 135 -0.46 14.86 14.84
N ALA A 136 0.53 14.85 13.94
CA ALA A 136 0.71 15.92 12.95
C ALA A 136 -0.50 16.06 12.01
N LYS A 137 -1.12 14.93 11.61
CA LYS A 137 -2.41 14.92 10.88
C LYS A 137 -3.51 15.58 11.69
N GLY A 138 -3.63 15.23 12.97
CA GLY A 138 -4.60 15.79 13.89
C GLY A 138 -4.46 17.32 14.05
N LEU A 139 -3.22 17.82 13.98
CA LEU A 139 -2.91 19.26 13.97
C LEU A 139 -3.01 19.92 12.59
N GLU A 140 -3.54 19.22 11.58
CA GLU A 140 -3.65 19.68 10.17
C GLU A 140 -2.30 20.05 9.51
N LYS A 141 -1.17 19.54 10.02
CA LYS A 141 0.18 19.80 9.50
C LYS A 141 0.52 18.87 8.33
N VAL A 142 -0.34 18.82 7.33
CA VAL A 142 -0.25 17.89 6.19
C VAL A 142 1.01 18.12 5.35
N ALA A 143 1.44 19.38 5.18
CA ALA A 143 2.67 19.70 4.46
C ALA A 143 3.92 19.13 5.15
N ASP A 144 3.95 19.17 6.49
CA ASP A 144 5.06 18.65 7.28
C ASP A 144 5.19 17.13 7.14
N MET A 145 4.08 16.41 6.89
CA MET A 145 4.12 14.97 6.60
C MET A 145 4.84 14.67 5.29
N GLY A 146 4.59 15.48 4.25
CA GLY A 146 5.30 15.34 2.97
C GLY A 146 6.80 15.55 3.13
N VAL A 147 7.20 16.60 3.88
CA VAL A 147 8.61 16.89 4.16
C VAL A 147 9.26 15.76 4.97
N ALA A 148 8.63 15.30 6.05
CA ALA A 148 9.13 14.21 6.88
C ALA A 148 9.31 12.92 6.07
N GLY A 149 8.36 12.58 5.19
CA GLY A 149 8.43 11.40 4.32
C GLY A 149 9.59 11.46 3.33
N VAL A 150 9.81 12.62 2.69
CA VAL A 150 10.94 12.81 1.77
C VAL A 150 12.27 12.75 2.55
N LEU A 151 12.36 13.45 3.68
CA LEU A 151 13.57 13.48 4.52
C LEU A 151 13.92 12.07 5.01
N SER A 152 12.95 11.34 5.54
CA SER A 152 13.12 9.95 5.98
C SER A 152 13.62 9.06 4.84
N THR A 153 13.06 9.21 3.62
CA THR A 153 13.47 8.41 2.46
C THR A 153 14.90 8.73 2.01
N ILE A 154 15.29 10.00 2.01
CA ILE A 154 16.67 10.42 1.67
C ILE A 154 17.66 9.87 2.70
N ILE A 155 17.36 10.00 3.98
CA ILE A 155 18.21 9.45 5.05
C ILE A 155 18.29 7.93 4.94
N MET A 156 17.16 7.25 4.73
CA MET A 156 17.13 5.80 4.52
C MET A 156 18.03 5.40 3.33
N ALA A 157 17.93 6.11 2.22
CA ALA A 157 18.76 5.82 1.05
C ALA A 157 20.25 6.02 1.32
N GLY A 158 20.63 7.17 1.88
CA GLY A 158 22.03 7.49 2.19
C GLY A 158 22.65 6.54 3.22
N THR A 159 21.91 6.25 4.31
CA THR A 159 22.38 5.33 5.35
C THR A 159 22.43 3.87 4.87
N ASN A 160 21.50 3.43 4.00
CA ASN A 160 21.60 2.10 3.38
C ASN A 160 22.85 1.98 2.51
N ILE A 161 23.16 2.99 1.68
CA ILE A 161 24.38 3.00 0.88
C ILE A 161 25.62 2.92 1.81
N LEU A 162 25.65 3.73 2.85
CA LEU A 162 26.76 3.77 3.80
C LEU A 162 26.93 2.44 4.55
N PHE A 163 25.84 1.90 5.14
CA PHE A 163 25.93 0.71 5.98
C PHE A 163 26.09 -0.58 5.18
N LEU A 164 25.48 -0.68 4.01
CA LEU A 164 25.55 -1.89 3.20
C LEU A 164 26.80 -1.95 2.32
N LEU A 165 27.21 -0.84 1.68
CA LEU A 165 28.35 -0.82 0.76
C LEU A 165 29.68 -0.49 1.45
N VAL A 166 29.70 0.56 2.32
CA VAL A 166 30.95 1.03 2.93
C VAL A 166 31.28 0.18 4.17
N PHE A 167 30.34 0.09 5.12
CA PHE A 167 30.57 -0.67 6.36
C PHE A 167 30.27 -2.16 6.25
N LYS A 168 29.58 -2.60 5.20
CA LYS A 168 29.26 -4.01 4.93
C LYS A 168 28.56 -4.72 6.09
N LEU A 169 27.66 -4.04 6.78
CA LEU A 169 26.98 -4.53 7.98
C LEU A 169 25.82 -5.51 7.68
N GLY A 170 25.54 -5.83 6.40
CA GLY A 170 24.51 -6.77 6.02
C GLY A 170 23.12 -6.44 6.60
N LEU A 171 22.46 -7.43 7.16
CA LEU A 171 21.10 -7.30 7.71
C LEU A 171 21.02 -6.28 8.88
N GLU A 172 22.03 -6.23 9.74
CA GLU A 172 22.08 -5.27 10.85
C GLU A 172 22.14 -3.84 10.34
N GLY A 173 22.96 -3.58 9.32
CA GLY A 173 23.03 -2.28 8.65
C GLY A 173 21.72 -1.88 8.01
N PHE A 174 20.99 -2.85 7.45
CA PHE A 174 19.68 -2.61 6.86
C PHE A 174 18.63 -2.20 7.91
N PHE A 175 18.60 -2.89 9.07
CA PHE A 175 17.78 -2.47 10.21
C PHE A 175 18.17 -1.09 10.72
N ALA A 176 19.47 -0.85 10.92
CA ALA A 176 19.99 0.42 11.44
C ALA A 176 19.61 1.60 10.52
N ALA A 177 19.69 1.44 9.19
CA ALA A 177 19.30 2.48 8.24
C ALA A 177 17.81 2.81 8.35
N ASN A 178 16.95 1.80 8.48
CA ASN A 178 15.51 2.00 8.65
C ASN A 178 15.16 2.63 10.00
N ILE A 179 15.87 2.28 11.08
CA ILE A 179 15.72 2.88 12.41
C ILE A 179 16.11 4.36 12.34
N LEU A 180 17.24 4.71 11.75
CA LEU A 180 17.69 6.10 11.60
C LEU A 180 16.73 6.94 10.78
N ALA A 181 16.20 6.39 9.69
CA ALA A 181 15.21 7.07 8.86
C ALA A 181 13.95 7.42 9.67
N GLN A 182 13.48 6.51 10.50
CA GLN A 182 12.32 6.74 11.38
C GLN A 182 12.66 7.72 12.50
N ALA A 183 13.85 7.61 13.12
CA ALA A 183 14.30 8.50 14.17
C ALA A 183 14.39 9.97 13.70
N ILE A 184 14.91 10.20 12.50
CA ILE A 184 14.93 11.54 11.89
C ILE A 184 13.52 12.08 11.64
N SER A 185 12.59 11.24 11.17
CA SER A 185 11.19 11.62 11.02
C SER A 185 10.57 12.02 12.36
N ILE A 186 10.82 11.23 13.42
CA ILE A 186 10.37 11.51 14.79
C ILE A 186 10.92 12.85 15.27
N LEU A 187 12.23 13.08 15.13
CA LEU A 187 12.88 14.33 15.51
C LEU A 187 12.29 15.52 14.76
N TYR A 188 12.11 15.40 13.45
CA TYR A 188 11.47 16.44 12.64
C TYR A 188 10.08 16.80 13.19
N PHE A 189 9.21 15.81 13.40
CA PHE A 189 7.88 16.06 13.96
C PHE A 189 7.94 16.60 15.39
N PHE A 190 8.83 16.10 16.24
CA PHE A 190 9.01 16.57 17.61
C PHE A 190 9.25 18.08 17.63
N PHE A 191 10.20 18.58 16.82
CA PHE A 191 10.48 20.00 16.70
C PHE A 191 9.38 20.77 15.99
N ARG A 192 8.84 20.23 14.92
CA ARG A 192 7.84 20.92 14.10
C ARG A 192 6.48 21.07 14.76
N THR A 193 6.10 20.11 15.59
CA THR A 193 4.89 20.18 16.41
C THR A 193 5.11 20.93 17.72
N LYS A 194 6.36 21.27 18.07
CA LYS A 194 6.77 21.80 19.38
C LYS A 194 6.29 20.87 20.51
N PHE A 195 6.54 19.56 20.35
CA PHE A 195 5.95 18.54 21.20
C PHE A 195 6.32 18.72 22.68
N TRP A 196 7.47 19.32 23.00
CA TRP A 196 7.86 19.65 24.38
C TRP A 196 6.84 20.55 25.11
N CYS A 197 6.04 21.35 24.39
CA CYS A 197 5.01 22.19 24.99
C CYS A 197 3.82 21.40 25.53
N TYR A 198 3.72 20.13 25.15
CA TYR A 198 2.64 19.22 25.59
C TYR A 198 3.00 18.47 26.89
N PHE A 199 4.27 18.45 27.31
CA PHE A 199 4.72 17.83 28.55
C PHE A 199 4.49 18.70 29.80
N GLY A 200 3.38 19.45 29.86
CA GLY A 200 2.94 20.10 31.06
C GLY A 200 2.34 19.08 32.07
N ASN A 201 1.58 19.53 33.04
CA ASN A 201 0.95 18.74 34.09
C ASN A 201 0.43 17.37 33.61
N ILE A 202 1.19 16.28 33.87
CA ILE A 202 0.99 14.94 33.29
C ILE A 202 -0.11 14.20 34.09
N LYS A 203 -1.33 14.71 34.08
CA LYS A 203 -2.48 13.97 34.60
C LYS A 203 -3.25 13.35 33.44
N ILE A 204 -3.34 12.01 33.44
CA ILE A 204 -4.15 11.27 32.47
C ILE A 204 -5.61 11.52 32.74
N ASP A 205 -6.32 12.06 31.76
CA ASP A 205 -7.78 12.21 31.80
C ASP A 205 -8.41 10.84 31.50
N TYR A 206 -8.84 10.13 32.54
CA TYR A 206 -9.41 8.78 32.38
C TYR A 206 -10.71 8.74 31.60
N LYS A 207 -11.50 9.83 31.62
CA LYS A 207 -12.74 9.92 30.85
C LYS A 207 -12.41 9.99 29.36
N LEU A 208 -11.54 10.94 28.98
CA LEU A 208 -11.07 11.08 27.61
C LEU A 208 -10.37 9.80 27.11
N ARG A 209 -9.52 9.18 27.95
CA ARG A 209 -8.88 7.91 27.62
C ARG A 209 -9.90 6.81 27.30
N LYS A 210 -10.97 6.69 28.07
CA LYS A 210 -12.05 5.71 27.82
C LYS A 210 -12.76 6.00 26.49
N GLU A 211 -13.08 7.25 26.21
CA GLU A 211 -13.70 7.65 24.93
C GLU A 211 -12.80 7.30 23.74
N MET A 212 -11.50 7.60 23.82
CA MET A 212 -10.52 7.25 22.80
C MET A 212 -10.41 5.75 22.58
N LEU A 213 -10.38 4.94 23.65
CA LEU A 213 -10.30 3.47 23.56
C LEU A 213 -11.58 2.86 22.97
N VAL A 214 -12.75 3.33 23.36
CA VAL A 214 -14.04 2.89 22.78
C VAL A 214 -14.08 3.13 21.29
N TYR A 215 -13.49 4.24 20.83
CA TYR A 215 -13.39 4.56 19.41
C TYR A 215 -12.42 3.63 18.65
N CYS A 216 -11.23 3.33 19.20
CA CYS A 216 -10.20 2.63 18.45
C CYS A 216 -10.22 1.11 18.57
N ILE A 217 -10.72 0.52 19.66
CA ILE A 217 -10.72 -0.95 19.81
C ILE A 217 -11.45 -1.66 18.66
N PRO A 218 -12.64 -1.24 18.21
CA PRO A 218 -13.31 -1.86 17.06
C PRO A 218 -12.51 -1.76 15.75
N LEU A 219 -11.69 -0.73 15.59
CA LEU A 219 -10.87 -0.54 14.39
C LEU A 219 -9.74 -1.58 14.28
N ILE A 220 -9.29 -2.14 15.42
CA ILE A 220 -8.24 -3.19 15.44
C ILE A 220 -8.67 -4.37 14.55
N ILE A 221 -9.92 -4.82 14.66
CA ILE A 221 -10.44 -5.94 13.87
C ILE A 221 -10.33 -5.66 12.37
N THR A 222 -10.63 -4.43 11.96
CA THR A 222 -10.53 -4.00 10.56
C THR A 222 -9.08 -4.01 10.08
N ILE A 223 -8.15 -3.51 10.91
CA ILE A 223 -6.72 -3.47 10.59
C ILE A 223 -6.15 -4.88 10.48
N LEU A 224 -6.50 -5.75 11.45
CA LEU A 224 -6.09 -7.15 11.42
C LEU A 224 -6.63 -7.89 10.20
N GLY A 225 -7.89 -7.68 9.85
CA GLY A 225 -8.50 -8.26 8.64
C GLY A 225 -7.77 -7.81 7.37
N TRP A 226 -7.44 -6.53 7.27
CA TRP A 226 -6.67 -5.99 6.14
C TRP A 226 -5.24 -6.56 6.09
N TRP A 227 -4.58 -6.69 7.25
CA TRP A 227 -3.25 -7.29 7.35
C TRP A 227 -3.25 -8.76 6.91
N VAL A 228 -4.21 -9.57 7.39
CA VAL A 228 -4.37 -10.97 6.99
C VAL A 228 -4.50 -11.08 5.47
N ASN A 229 -5.34 -10.25 4.88
CA ASN A 229 -5.58 -10.28 3.42
C ASN A 229 -4.33 -9.96 2.58
N ASN A 230 -3.41 -9.14 3.11
CA ASN A 230 -2.27 -8.64 2.33
C ASN A 230 -0.92 -9.25 2.69
N THR A 231 -0.85 -10.03 3.77
CA THR A 231 0.45 -10.40 4.33
C THR A 231 0.54 -11.88 4.74
N LEU A 232 -0.59 -12.55 4.95
CA LEU A 232 -0.59 -13.91 5.48
C LEU A 232 0.08 -14.92 4.55
N ASP A 233 0.01 -14.72 3.24
CA ASP A 233 0.71 -15.52 2.22
C ASP A 233 2.21 -15.61 2.46
N LYS A 234 2.84 -14.54 2.94
CA LYS A 234 4.27 -14.48 3.28
C LYS A 234 4.63 -15.44 4.41
N TYR A 235 3.77 -15.53 5.43
CA TYR A 235 3.97 -16.45 6.55
C TYR A 235 3.75 -17.90 6.14
N ILE A 236 2.74 -18.17 5.31
CA ILE A 236 2.49 -19.52 4.79
C ILE A 236 3.69 -19.98 3.93
N VAL A 237 4.18 -19.11 3.05
CA VAL A 237 5.37 -19.41 2.24
C VAL A 237 6.62 -19.58 3.12
N ALA A 238 6.82 -18.73 4.13
CA ALA A 238 7.95 -18.86 5.04
C ALA A 238 7.92 -20.18 5.83
N CYS A 239 6.73 -20.61 6.27
CA CYS A 239 6.56 -21.86 7.02
C CYS A 239 6.72 -23.11 6.15
N ILE A 240 6.23 -23.10 4.91
CA ILE A 240 6.24 -24.28 4.03
C ILE A 240 7.50 -24.35 3.17
N CYS A 241 7.89 -23.24 2.55
CA CYS A 241 9.01 -23.15 1.60
C CYS A 241 10.30 -22.58 2.21
N GLY A 242 10.21 -22.04 3.44
CA GLY A 242 11.33 -21.43 4.14
C GLY A 242 11.41 -19.90 3.96
N VAL A 243 12.18 -19.28 4.88
CA VAL A 243 12.30 -17.81 4.97
C VAL A 243 12.96 -17.20 3.73
N ALA A 244 13.88 -17.91 3.08
CA ALA A 244 14.51 -17.47 1.83
C ALA A 244 13.48 -17.32 0.69
N ALA A 245 12.55 -18.28 0.58
CA ALA A 245 11.46 -18.22 -0.39
C ALA A 245 10.52 -17.01 -0.15
N ASN A 246 10.25 -16.69 1.12
CA ASN A 246 9.55 -15.45 1.45
C ASN A 246 10.33 -14.20 1.04
N GLY A 247 11.66 -14.21 1.17
CA GLY A 247 12.49 -13.09 0.71
C GLY A 247 12.33 -12.82 -0.79
N ILE A 248 12.32 -13.87 -1.61
CA ILE A 248 12.09 -13.78 -3.07
C ILE A 248 10.66 -13.29 -3.35
N LEU A 249 9.64 -13.87 -2.68
CA LEU A 249 8.25 -13.44 -2.83
C LEU A 249 8.07 -11.97 -2.47
N SER A 250 8.68 -11.50 -1.39
CA SER A 250 8.55 -10.12 -0.92
C SER A 250 9.17 -9.11 -1.89
N VAL A 251 10.26 -9.48 -2.55
CA VAL A 251 10.85 -8.67 -3.62
C VAL A 251 9.96 -8.69 -4.87
N SER A 252 9.34 -9.81 -5.22
CA SER A 252 8.44 -9.91 -6.38
C SER A 252 7.22 -8.99 -6.29
N TYR A 253 6.75 -8.63 -5.09
CA TYR A 253 5.69 -7.63 -4.87
C TYR A 253 6.07 -6.19 -5.25
N LYS A 254 7.37 -5.91 -5.46
CA LYS A 254 7.83 -4.53 -5.75
C LYS A 254 7.35 -4.03 -7.12
N ILE A 255 7.36 -4.87 -8.14
CA ILE A 255 6.84 -4.51 -9.48
C ILE A 255 5.32 -4.28 -9.44
N PRO A 256 4.48 -5.18 -8.90
CA PRO A 256 3.04 -4.95 -8.72
C PRO A 256 2.69 -3.72 -7.91
N SER A 257 3.55 -3.30 -6.98
CA SER A 257 3.33 -2.10 -6.16
C SER A 257 3.22 -0.81 -6.98
N ILE A 258 3.75 -0.78 -8.20
CA ILE A 258 3.61 0.33 -9.14
C ILE A 258 2.14 0.50 -9.54
N ILE A 259 1.47 -0.60 -9.94
CA ILE A 259 0.05 -0.62 -10.29
C ILE A 259 -0.80 -0.17 -9.09
N ASN A 260 -0.51 -0.71 -7.90
CA ASN A 260 -1.23 -0.37 -6.68
C ASN A 260 -1.07 1.11 -6.30
N THR A 261 0.07 1.71 -6.61
CA THR A 261 0.31 3.14 -6.37
C THR A 261 -0.55 4.01 -7.30
N LEU A 262 -0.58 3.69 -8.60
CA LEU A 262 -1.43 4.38 -9.57
C LEU A 262 -2.91 4.25 -9.20
N HIS A 263 -3.33 3.05 -8.79
CA HIS A 263 -4.68 2.78 -8.30
C HIS A 263 -5.04 3.65 -7.09
N SER A 264 -4.17 3.73 -6.10
CA SER A 264 -4.45 4.48 -4.86
C SER A 264 -4.68 5.97 -5.12
N ILE A 265 -3.95 6.56 -6.07
CA ILE A 265 -4.13 7.96 -6.48
C ILE A 265 -5.50 8.14 -7.15
N PHE A 266 -5.85 7.24 -8.05
CA PHE A 266 -7.12 7.30 -8.77
C PHE A 266 -8.32 7.13 -7.83
N VAL A 267 -8.28 6.12 -6.94
CA VAL A 267 -9.39 5.81 -6.03
C VAL A 267 -9.71 6.96 -5.09
N GLN A 268 -8.73 7.74 -4.64
CA GLN A 268 -8.98 8.93 -3.81
C GLN A 268 -9.88 9.96 -4.51
N ALA A 269 -9.65 10.20 -5.80
CA ALA A 269 -10.52 11.08 -6.59
C ALA A 269 -11.85 10.41 -6.95
N TRP A 270 -11.81 9.12 -7.27
CA TRP A 270 -12.97 8.32 -7.62
C TRP A 270 -13.99 8.24 -6.49
N GLN A 271 -13.54 8.07 -5.25
CA GLN A 271 -14.41 7.99 -4.08
C GLN A 271 -15.32 9.21 -3.94
N ILE A 272 -14.78 10.40 -4.18
CA ILE A 272 -15.56 11.64 -4.12
C ILE A 272 -16.61 11.67 -5.25
N SER A 273 -16.20 11.32 -6.47
CA SER A 273 -17.09 11.31 -7.63
C SER A 273 -18.19 10.26 -7.52
N ALA A 274 -17.85 9.05 -7.06
CA ALA A 274 -18.80 7.95 -6.90
C ALA A 274 -19.89 8.30 -5.87
N ILE A 275 -19.55 8.95 -4.75
CA ILE A 275 -20.53 9.34 -3.74
C ILE A 275 -21.41 10.51 -4.25
N LYS A 276 -20.82 11.47 -4.96
CA LYS A 276 -21.54 12.66 -5.43
C LYS A 276 -22.57 12.35 -6.51
N GLU A 277 -22.25 11.43 -7.41
CA GLU A 277 -23.09 11.06 -8.56
C GLU A 277 -24.13 9.96 -8.21
N TYR A 278 -24.08 9.40 -6.99
CA TYR A 278 -24.96 8.30 -6.61
C TYR A 278 -26.43 8.72 -6.62
N GLY A 279 -27.29 7.92 -7.28
CA GLY A 279 -28.73 8.16 -7.41
C GLY A 279 -29.13 9.15 -8.51
N GLY A 280 -28.17 9.73 -9.25
CA GLY A 280 -28.45 10.61 -10.39
C GLY A 280 -28.88 9.85 -11.66
N ALA A 281 -29.50 10.56 -12.59
CA ALA A 281 -29.83 10.00 -13.90
C ALA A 281 -28.56 9.63 -14.68
N GLY A 282 -28.48 8.40 -15.21
CA GLY A 282 -27.34 7.92 -15.97
C GLY A 282 -26.14 7.45 -15.15
N THR A 283 -26.20 7.46 -13.83
CA THR A 283 -25.12 7.04 -12.93
C THR A 283 -24.60 5.63 -13.21
N ALA A 284 -25.49 4.68 -13.48
CA ALA A 284 -25.09 3.29 -13.77
C ALA A 284 -24.22 3.17 -15.03
N SER A 285 -24.49 3.96 -16.06
CA SER A 285 -23.68 4.02 -17.28
C SER A 285 -22.37 4.72 -17.01
N PHE A 286 -22.36 5.82 -16.27
CA PHE A 286 -21.15 6.53 -15.85
C PHE A 286 -20.21 5.64 -15.05
N TYR A 287 -20.71 4.91 -14.06
CA TYR A 287 -19.91 3.95 -13.29
C TYR A 287 -19.33 2.84 -14.17
N GLY A 288 -20.16 2.31 -15.11
CA GLY A 288 -19.70 1.30 -16.06
C GLY A 288 -18.61 1.81 -16.99
N GLU A 289 -18.74 3.01 -17.51
CA GLU A 289 -17.73 3.63 -18.39
C GLU A 289 -16.41 3.90 -17.66
N MET A 290 -16.47 4.44 -16.44
CA MET A 290 -15.30 4.67 -15.59
C MET A 290 -14.61 3.35 -15.22
N PHE A 291 -15.37 2.33 -14.85
CA PHE A 291 -14.84 0.99 -14.58
C PHE A 291 -14.12 0.43 -15.80
N CYS A 292 -14.75 0.45 -16.99
CA CYS A 292 -14.13 -0.05 -18.21
C CYS A 292 -12.87 0.72 -18.59
N THR A 293 -12.92 2.05 -18.52
CA THR A 293 -11.79 2.93 -18.84
C THR A 293 -10.58 2.63 -17.96
N PHE A 294 -10.82 2.57 -16.65
CA PHE A 294 -9.74 2.31 -15.69
C PHE A 294 -9.20 0.88 -15.82
N ASN A 295 -10.09 -0.11 -16.00
CA ASN A 295 -9.67 -1.50 -16.20
C ASN A 295 -8.79 -1.67 -17.44
N VAL A 296 -9.11 -1.02 -18.56
CA VAL A 296 -8.28 -1.06 -19.79
C VAL A 296 -6.89 -0.48 -19.54
N VAL A 297 -6.81 0.66 -18.85
CA VAL A 297 -5.52 1.31 -18.54
C VAL A 297 -4.66 0.40 -17.63
N MET A 298 -5.26 -0.14 -16.58
CA MET A 298 -4.53 -1.01 -15.64
C MET A 298 -4.14 -2.35 -16.29
N SER A 299 -5.00 -2.92 -17.13
CA SER A 299 -4.70 -4.15 -17.87
C SER A 299 -3.59 -3.92 -18.92
N ALA A 300 -3.58 -2.77 -19.61
CA ALA A 300 -2.51 -2.43 -20.53
C ALA A 300 -1.17 -2.26 -19.79
N ALA A 301 -1.16 -1.55 -18.66
CA ALA A 301 0.02 -1.43 -17.83
C ALA A 301 0.51 -2.80 -17.31
N CYS A 302 -0.42 -3.66 -16.90
CA CYS A 302 -0.12 -5.03 -16.48
C CYS A 302 0.53 -5.85 -17.62
N ALA A 303 -0.05 -5.85 -18.82
CA ALA A 303 0.48 -6.56 -19.97
C ALA A 303 1.90 -6.12 -20.34
N TRP A 304 2.16 -4.81 -20.31
CA TRP A 304 3.50 -4.26 -20.48
C TRP A 304 4.47 -4.74 -19.41
N LEU A 305 4.06 -4.70 -18.13
CA LEU A 305 4.91 -5.12 -17.02
C LEU A 305 5.15 -6.64 -17.01
N ILE A 306 4.24 -7.46 -17.56
CA ILE A 306 4.46 -8.89 -17.73
C ILE A 306 5.58 -9.12 -18.76
N ILE A 307 5.50 -8.53 -19.96
CA ILE A 307 6.53 -8.65 -20.99
C ILE A 307 7.89 -8.13 -20.50
N LEU A 308 7.86 -7.06 -19.69
CA LEU A 308 9.06 -6.46 -19.14
C LEU A 308 9.54 -7.11 -17.85
N SER A 309 8.89 -8.19 -17.36
CA SER A 309 9.22 -8.76 -16.05
C SER A 309 10.67 -9.27 -15.99
N LYS A 310 11.15 -9.99 -17.00
CA LYS A 310 12.56 -10.44 -17.09
C LYS A 310 13.54 -9.27 -17.28
N PRO A 311 13.36 -8.34 -18.26
CA PRO A 311 14.20 -7.16 -18.40
C PRO A 311 14.27 -6.30 -17.14
N VAL A 312 13.13 -6.07 -16.48
CA VAL A 312 13.08 -5.29 -15.23
C VAL A 312 13.79 -6.04 -14.10
N ALA A 313 13.60 -7.37 -14.01
CA ALA A 313 14.28 -8.17 -13.02
C ALA A 313 15.80 -8.18 -13.20
N THR A 314 16.31 -8.18 -14.43
CA THR A 314 17.76 -8.07 -14.70
C THR A 314 18.36 -6.77 -14.17
N ILE A 315 17.57 -5.68 -14.15
CA ILE A 315 18.01 -4.39 -13.63
C ILE A 315 17.84 -4.30 -12.11
N LEU A 316 16.73 -4.86 -11.58
CA LEU A 316 16.35 -4.65 -10.19
C LEU A 316 16.84 -5.75 -9.25
N TYR A 317 17.02 -6.98 -9.73
CA TYR A 317 17.25 -8.16 -8.89
C TYR A 317 18.60 -8.79 -9.18
N ALA A 318 19.44 -8.84 -8.16
CA ALA A 318 20.74 -9.49 -8.24
C ALA A 318 20.69 -10.89 -7.60
N LYS A 319 21.64 -11.74 -7.96
CA LYS A 319 21.84 -13.09 -7.39
C LYS A 319 20.55 -13.93 -7.43
N ASP A 320 20.27 -14.66 -6.36
CA ASP A 320 19.10 -15.54 -6.22
C ASP A 320 17.75 -14.80 -6.24
N PHE A 321 17.77 -13.48 -6.00
CA PHE A 321 16.57 -12.66 -6.13
C PHE A 321 16.07 -12.53 -7.57
N TYR A 322 16.91 -12.81 -8.55
CA TYR A 322 16.48 -12.80 -9.95
C TYR A 322 15.25 -13.69 -10.17
N GLU A 323 15.14 -14.80 -9.45
CA GLU A 323 13.99 -15.71 -9.54
C GLU A 323 12.64 -15.02 -9.24
N ALA A 324 12.63 -13.86 -8.56
CA ALA A 324 11.42 -13.11 -8.25
C ALA A 324 10.60 -12.72 -9.49
N TRP A 325 11.23 -12.62 -10.68
CA TRP A 325 10.50 -12.36 -11.93
C TRP A 325 9.41 -13.38 -12.21
N ARG A 326 9.61 -14.65 -11.82
CA ARG A 326 8.64 -15.74 -12.05
C ARG A 326 7.34 -15.57 -11.28
N TYR A 327 7.37 -14.86 -10.16
CA TYR A 327 6.21 -14.65 -9.29
C TYR A 327 5.48 -13.34 -9.61
N ALA A 328 6.16 -12.38 -10.22
CA ALA A 328 5.61 -11.08 -10.55
C ALA A 328 4.38 -11.11 -11.49
N PRO A 329 4.30 -11.94 -12.56
CA PRO A 329 3.18 -11.91 -13.50
C PRO A 329 1.82 -12.17 -12.87
N PHE A 330 1.67 -13.20 -12.03
CA PHE A 330 0.40 -13.46 -11.35
C PHE A 330 0.08 -12.41 -10.28
N LEU A 331 1.09 -11.85 -9.60
CA LEU A 331 0.88 -10.75 -8.66
C LEU A 331 0.47 -9.45 -9.38
N LEU A 332 0.92 -9.21 -10.60
CA LEU A 332 0.43 -8.12 -11.45
C LEU A 332 -1.04 -8.28 -11.81
N ILE A 333 -1.46 -9.49 -12.17
CA ILE A 333 -2.88 -9.81 -12.45
C ILE A 333 -3.72 -9.61 -11.18
N SER A 334 -3.26 -10.11 -10.03
CA SER A 334 -3.96 -9.90 -8.77
C SER A 334 -4.13 -8.42 -8.45
N SER A 335 -3.12 -7.59 -8.76
CA SER A 335 -3.21 -6.13 -8.60
C SER A 335 -4.28 -5.51 -9.51
N VAL A 336 -4.41 -5.96 -10.77
CA VAL A 336 -5.49 -5.50 -11.68
C VAL A 336 -6.87 -5.87 -11.12
N LEU A 337 -7.05 -7.09 -10.63
CA LEU A 337 -8.30 -7.55 -10.03
C LEU A 337 -8.63 -6.79 -8.73
N ASN A 338 -7.61 -6.51 -7.91
CA ASN A 338 -7.74 -5.65 -6.73
C ASN A 338 -8.12 -4.22 -7.11
N CYS A 339 -7.56 -3.66 -8.19
CA CYS A 339 -7.97 -2.38 -8.74
C CYS A 339 -9.44 -2.41 -9.17
N ALA A 340 -9.88 -3.44 -9.90
CA ALA A 340 -11.27 -3.61 -10.31
C ALA A 340 -12.23 -3.67 -9.11
N SER A 341 -11.91 -4.47 -8.09
CA SER A 341 -12.70 -4.55 -6.86
C SER A 341 -12.66 -3.26 -6.03
N GLY A 342 -11.52 -2.55 -6.07
CA GLY A 342 -11.32 -1.27 -5.40
C GLY A 342 -12.17 -0.14 -5.96
N LEU A 343 -12.48 -0.16 -7.26
CA LEU A 343 -13.41 0.79 -7.88
C LEU A 343 -14.86 0.57 -7.43
N LEU A 344 -15.24 -0.66 -7.12
CA LEU A 344 -16.60 -0.99 -6.66
C LEU A 344 -16.81 -0.61 -5.19
N GLY A 345 -15.74 -0.53 -4.39
CA GLY A 345 -15.81 -0.17 -2.97
C GLY A 345 -16.51 1.17 -2.70
N PRO A 346 -16.09 2.28 -3.33
CA PRO A 346 -16.75 3.58 -3.18
C PRO A 346 -18.21 3.61 -3.60
N ILE A 347 -18.64 2.78 -4.58
CA ILE A 347 -20.03 2.68 -5.00
C ILE A 347 -20.87 1.97 -3.90
N LEU A 348 -20.34 0.90 -3.30
CA LEU A 348 -20.96 0.25 -2.13
C LEU A 348 -21.02 1.21 -0.93
N ALA A 349 -19.99 2.01 -0.71
CA ALA A 349 -20.00 3.03 0.34
C ALA A 349 -21.06 4.12 0.07
N ALA A 350 -21.22 4.57 -1.18
CA ALA A 350 -22.28 5.50 -1.57
C ALA A 350 -23.69 4.90 -1.35
N LYS A 351 -23.86 3.62 -1.64
CA LYS A 351 -25.06 2.84 -1.34
C LYS A 351 -25.29 2.62 0.17
N LYS A 352 -24.29 2.93 1.02
CA LYS A 352 -24.24 2.62 2.46
C LYS A 352 -24.30 1.12 2.77
N ASP A 353 -23.85 0.28 1.84
CA ASP A 353 -23.81 -1.18 1.99
C ASP A 353 -22.42 -1.66 2.49
N SER A 354 -22.12 -1.32 3.74
CA SER A 354 -20.90 -1.77 4.41
C SER A 354 -20.88 -3.29 4.66
N LYS A 355 -22.06 -3.91 4.77
CA LYS A 355 -22.20 -5.37 4.97
C LYS A 355 -21.63 -6.14 3.78
N SER A 356 -21.98 -5.78 2.56
CA SER A 356 -21.45 -6.41 1.35
C SER A 356 -19.96 -6.17 1.15
N LEU A 357 -19.45 -4.98 1.56
CA LEU A 357 -18.00 -4.72 1.62
C LEU A 357 -17.28 -5.71 2.55
N ALA A 358 -17.78 -5.88 3.77
CA ALA A 358 -17.22 -6.78 4.76
C ALA A 358 -17.31 -8.25 4.31
N ILE A 359 -18.47 -8.69 3.85
CA ILE A 359 -18.70 -10.06 3.38
C ILE A 359 -17.74 -10.41 2.24
N SER A 360 -17.60 -9.53 1.23
CA SER A 360 -16.69 -9.78 0.11
C SER A 360 -15.24 -9.95 0.57
N ALA A 361 -14.79 -9.14 1.54
CA ALA A 361 -13.46 -9.23 2.11
C ALA A 361 -13.25 -10.54 2.89
N VAL A 362 -14.20 -10.93 3.73
CA VAL A 362 -14.12 -12.18 4.52
C VAL A 362 -14.05 -13.41 3.60
N TYR A 363 -14.91 -13.49 2.58
CA TYR A 363 -14.84 -14.60 1.62
C TYR A 363 -13.51 -14.63 0.86
N GLY A 364 -13.01 -13.46 0.44
CA GLY A 364 -11.70 -13.37 -0.19
C GLY A 364 -10.58 -13.88 0.72
N ILE A 365 -10.57 -13.48 1.99
CA ILE A 365 -9.58 -13.92 2.99
C ILE A 365 -9.66 -15.44 3.20
N LEU A 366 -10.84 -15.99 3.42
CA LEU A 366 -11.02 -17.43 3.63
C LEU A 366 -10.51 -18.24 2.45
N VAL A 367 -10.91 -17.86 1.23
CA VAL A 367 -10.43 -18.52 0.02
C VAL A 367 -8.92 -18.37 -0.15
N ASN A 368 -8.37 -17.19 0.12
CA ASN A 368 -6.93 -16.95 0.07
C ASN A 368 -6.18 -17.88 1.01
N ILE A 369 -6.61 -18.01 2.27
CA ILE A 369 -5.97 -18.89 3.26
C ILE A 369 -6.01 -20.35 2.80
N ILE A 370 -7.19 -20.84 2.43
CA ILE A 370 -7.37 -22.24 2.03
C ILE A 370 -6.51 -22.56 0.81
N LEU A 371 -6.58 -21.72 -0.22
CA LEU A 371 -5.80 -21.94 -1.45
C LEU A 371 -4.31 -21.77 -1.23
N ASN A 372 -3.86 -20.82 -0.39
CA ASN A 372 -2.45 -20.71 -0.06
C ASN A 372 -1.93 -21.99 0.58
N ILE A 373 -2.60 -22.52 1.60
CA ILE A 373 -2.16 -23.76 2.26
C ILE A 373 -2.09 -24.91 1.25
N LEU A 374 -3.13 -25.08 0.42
CA LEU A 374 -3.21 -26.17 -0.54
C LEU A 374 -2.22 -26.04 -1.69
N LEU A 375 -2.11 -24.84 -2.29
CA LEU A 375 -1.29 -24.64 -3.48
C LEU A 375 0.19 -24.43 -3.14
N VAL A 376 0.52 -23.75 -2.04
CA VAL A 376 1.93 -23.59 -1.64
C VAL A 376 2.56 -24.96 -1.31
N HIS A 377 1.79 -25.86 -0.70
CA HIS A 377 2.28 -27.21 -0.44
C HIS A 377 2.55 -28.01 -1.74
N LYS A 378 1.75 -27.79 -2.81
CA LYS A 378 1.86 -28.52 -4.08
C LYS A 378 2.87 -27.91 -5.05
N ILE A 379 2.86 -26.60 -5.21
CA ILE A 379 3.60 -25.88 -6.26
C ILE A 379 4.46 -24.73 -5.71
N GLY A 380 4.77 -24.77 -4.40
CA GLY A 380 5.66 -23.78 -3.77
C GLY A 380 5.14 -22.34 -3.83
N VAL A 381 6.05 -21.39 -3.91
CA VAL A 381 5.75 -19.95 -3.91
C VAL A 381 4.76 -19.54 -5.00
N GLN A 382 4.78 -20.22 -6.15
CA GLN A 382 3.83 -19.96 -7.25
C GLN A 382 2.37 -20.18 -6.81
N GLY A 383 2.15 -21.13 -5.89
CA GLY A 383 0.85 -21.40 -5.30
C GLY A 383 0.28 -20.21 -4.57
N ALA A 384 1.12 -19.43 -3.86
CA ALA A 384 0.69 -18.22 -3.18
C ALA A 384 0.24 -17.14 -4.16
N THR A 385 0.96 -16.96 -5.27
CA THR A 385 0.60 -15.95 -6.28
C THR A 385 -0.72 -16.28 -6.97
N ILE A 386 -0.95 -17.56 -7.29
CA ILE A 386 -2.21 -18.04 -7.89
C ILE A 386 -3.38 -17.92 -6.90
N ALA A 387 -3.16 -18.31 -5.62
CA ALA A 387 -4.17 -18.15 -4.57
C ALA A 387 -4.62 -16.67 -4.44
N THR A 388 -3.67 -15.74 -4.52
CA THR A 388 -3.93 -14.30 -4.47
C THR A 388 -4.72 -13.80 -5.68
N VAL A 389 -4.48 -14.33 -6.88
CA VAL A 389 -5.30 -14.03 -8.08
C VAL A 389 -6.74 -14.49 -7.89
N ILE A 390 -6.94 -15.74 -7.47
CA ILE A 390 -8.28 -16.32 -7.31
C ILE A 390 -9.06 -15.59 -6.23
N SER A 391 -8.45 -15.30 -5.08
CA SER A 391 -9.09 -14.57 -3.98
C SER A 391 -9.47 -13.14 -4.40
N SER A 392 -8.60 -12.43 -5.12
CA SER A 392 -8.88 -11.10 -5.66
C SER A 392 -10.06 -11.11 -6.64
N TYR A 393 -10.14 -12.14 -7.49
CA TYR A 393 -11.28 -12.33 -8.40
C TYR A 393 -12.58 -12.56 -7.63
N ILE A 394 -12.57 -13.38 -6.57
CA ILE A 394 -13.75 -13.66 -5.74
C ILE A 394 -14.26 -12.39 -5.07
N ILE A 395 -13.37 -11.56 -4.49
CA ILE A 395 -13.75 -10.26 -3.93
C ILE A 395 -14.44 -9.40 -4.99
N TYR A 396 -13.85 -9.32 -6.17
CA TYR A 396 -14.43 -8.60 -7.31
C TYR A 396 -15.81 -9.16 -7.69
N ALA A 397 -15.94 -10.47 -7.87
CA ALA A 397 -17.15 -11.12 -8.33
C ALA A 397 -18.33 -10.90 -7.36
N ILE A 398 -18.08 -11.01 -6.05
CA ILE A 398 -19.11 -10.74 -5.03
C ILE A 398 -19.55 -9.27 -5.09
N ARG A 399 -18.62 -8.31 -5.11
CA ARG A 399 -18.94 -6.88 -5.20
C ARG A 399 -19.69 -6.56 -6.48
N ARG A 400 -19.26 -7.14 -7.60
CA ARG A 400 -19.93 -6.95 -8.90
C ARG A 400 -21.35 -7.48 -8.91
N LYS A 401 -21.59 -8.66 -8.32
CA LYS A 401 -22.93 -9.24 -8.18
C LYS A 401 -23.84 -8.35 -7.33
N THR A 402 -23.33 -7.83 -6.22
CA THR A 402 -24.08 -6.92 -5.35
C THR A 402 -24.45 -5.59 -6.03
N LEU A 403 -23.61 -5.12 -6.94
CA LEU A 403 -23.81 -3.87 -7.69
C LEU A 403 -24.38 -4.10 -9.10
N ALA A 404 -25.07 -5.22 -9.35
CA ALA A 404 -25.55 -5.56 -10.70
C ALA A 404 -26.50 -4.50 -11.29
N VAL A 405 -27.27 -3.83 -10.43
CA VAL A 405 -28.23 -2.77 -10.83
C VAL A 405 -27.56 -1.41 -10.93
N GLU A 406 -26.64 -1.12 -10.01
CA GLU A 406 -25.99 0.20 -9.88
C GLU A 406 -24.89 0.45 -10.91
N ILE A 407 -24.39 -0.60 -11.57
CA ILE A 407 -23.32 -0.46 -12.58
C ILE A 407 -23.65 -1.21 -13.87
N LYS A 408 -23.80 -0.46 -14.95
CA LYS A 408 -24.02 -1.02 -16.29
C LYS A 408 -22.70 -1.08 -17.06
N ILE A 409 -22.08 -2.26 -17.07
CA ILE A 409 -20.83 -2.48 -17.85
C ILE A 409 -21.22 -2.96 -19.23
N GLU A 410 -21.03 -2.08 -20.22
CA GLU A 410 -21.23 -2.45 -21.62
C GLU A 410 -20.13 -3.41 -22.07
N GLN A 411 -20.52 -4.43 -22.84
CA GLN A 411 -19.60 -5.46 -23.34
C GLN A 411 -18.72 -6.06 -22.19
N TYR A 412 -19.34 -6.52 -21.11
CA TYR A 412 -18.64 -7.13 -19.97
C TYR A 412 -17.73 -8.29 -20.39
N TYR A 413 -18.11 -9.03 -21.43
CA TYR A 413 -17.29 -10.12 -21.97
C TYR A 413 -15.89 -9.65 -22.40
N VAL A 414 -15.74 -8.41 -22.90
CA VAL A 414 -14.44 -7.83 -23.28
C VAL A 414 -13.53 -7.68 -22.06
N VAL A 415 -14.09 -7.32 -20.90
CA VAL A 415 -13.33 -7.21 -19.64
C VAL A 415 -12.81 -8.60 -19.23
N VAL A 416 -13.68 -9.62 -19.30
CA VAL A 416 -13.32 -11.00 -18.94
C VAL A 416 -12.27 -11.56 -19.90
N ILE A 417 -12.46 -11.37 -21.22
CA ILE A 417 -11.47 -11.79 -22.25
C ILE A 417 -10.11 -11.10 -21.97
N THR A 418 -10.12 -9.82 -21.63
CA THR A 418 -8.88 -9.09 -21.30
C THR A 418 -8.14 -9.77 -20.14
N TRP A 419 -8.83 -10.15 -19.06
CA TRP A 419 -8.20 -10.85 -17.94
C TRP A 419 -7.72 -12.25 -18.28
N ILE A 420 -8.47 -12.98 -19.14
CA ILE A 420 -8.03 -14.31 -19.65
C ILE A 420 -6.74 -14.14 -20.47
N ILE A 421 -6.66 -13.13 -21.34
CA ILE A 421 -5.44 -12.86 -22.11
C ILE A 421 -4.26 -12.58 -21.18
N LEU A 422 -4.44 -11.79 -20.10
CA LEU A 422 -3.39 -11.55 -19.11
C LEU A 422 -2.95 -12.84 -18.41
N CYS A 423 -3.88 -13.73 -18.08
CA CYS A 423 -3.54 -15.04 -17.48
C CYS A 423 -2.73 -15.92 -18.46
N VAL A 424 -3.13 -15.97 -19.72
CA VAL A 424 -2.37 -16.70 -20.76
C VAL A 424 -0.99 -16.10 -20.96
N GLN A 425 -0.90 -14.75 -21.01
CA GLN A 425 0.37 -14.03 -21.14
C GLN A 425 1.30 -14.33 -19.96
N ALA A 426 0.80 -14.29 -18.70
CA ALA A 426 1.57 -14.65 -17.52
C ALA A 426 2.06 -16.10 -17.54
N PHE A 427 1.21 -17.01 -18.03
CA PHE A 427 1.59 -18.42 -18.19
C PHE A 427 2.71 -18.58 -19.23
N LEU A 428 2.60 -17.91 -20.37
CA LEU A 428 3.64 -17.94 -21.41
C LEU A 428 4.96 -17.38 -20.88
N GLU A 429 4.95 -16.22 -20.21
CA GLU A 429 6.16 -15.59 -19.64
C GLU A 429 6.90 -16.52 -18.66
N ILE A 430 6.14 -17.25 -17.83
CA ILE A 430 6.73 -18.11 -16.78
C ILE A 430 7.24 -19.43 -17.33
N TYR A 431 6.49 -20.06 -18.25
CA TYR A 431 6.73 -21.43 -18.69
C TYR A 431 7.32 -21.56 -20.08
N THR A 432 7.39 -20.45 -20.84
CA THR A 432 7.93 -20.44 -22.20
C THR A 432 8.94 -19.32 -22.39
N SER A 433 9.64 -19.33 -23.53
CA SER A 433 10.55 -18.23 -23.91
C SER A 433 10.01 -17.45 -25.13
N PHE A 434 8.69 -17.53 -25.39
CA PHE A 434 8.08 -16.97 -26.60
C PHE A 434 7.60 -15.53 -26.39
N TRP A 435 8.52 -14.61 -26.14
CA TRP A 435 8.21 -13.18 -25.92
C TRP A 435 7.37 -12.56 -27.06
N TYR A 436 7.54 -13.04 -28.30
CA TYR A 436 6.73 -12.57 -29.44
C TYR A 436 5.24 -12.97 -29.31
N ALA A 437 4.94 -14.14 -28.73
CA ALA A 437 3.55 -14.53 -28.49
C ALA A 437 2.88 -13.62 -27.45
N GLU A 438 3.62 -13.19 -26.44
CA GLU A 438 3.14 -12.24 -25.44
C GLU A 438 2.88 -10.85 -26.05
N ALA A 439 3.77 -10.40 -26.94
CA ALA A 439 3.58 -9.16 -27.67
C ALA A 439 2.32 -9.22 -28.58
N VAL A 440 2.10 -10.36 -29.24
CA VAL A 440 0.88 -10.58 -30.04
C VAL A 440 -0.36 -10.56 -29.14
N LEU A 441 -0.35 -11.24 -28.01
CA LEU A 441 -1.47 -11.23 -27.06
C LEU A 441 -1.77 -9.81 -26.55
N MET A 442 -0.75 -9.03 -26.25
CA MET A 442 -0.91 -7.62 -25.88
C MET A 442 -1.53 -6.80 -27.01
N LEU A 443 -1.09 -6.97 -28.24
CA LEU A 443 -1.68 -6.30 -29.40
C LEU A 443 -3.14 -6.70 -29.60
N ILE A 444 -3.47 -7.97 -29.45
CA ILE A 444 -4.86 -8.47 -29.51
C ILE A 444 -5.69 -7.81 -28.40
N MET A 445 -5.18 -7.76 -27.18
CA MET A 445 -5.85 -7.10 -26.05
C MET A 445 -6.12 -5.61 -26.34
N LEU A 446 -5.13 -4.89 -26.86
CA LEU A 446 -5.27 -3.48 -27.24
C LEU A 446 -6.27 -3.30 -28.39
N TRP A 447 -6.26 -4.20 -29.37
CA TRP A 447 -7.19 -4.17 -30.51
C TRP A 447 -8.64 -4.41 -30.08
N ILE A 448 -8.90 -5.41 -29.21
CA ILE A 448 -10.23 -5.67 -28.65
C ILE A 448 -10.75 -4.45 -27.88
N ASN A 449 -9.87 -3.74 -27.18
CA ASN A 449 -10.19 -2.54 -26.40
C ASN A 449 -10.02 -1.22 -27.17
N LYS A 450 -9.78 -1.25 -28.50
CA LYS A 450 -9.44 -0.04 -29.32
C LYS A 450 -10.42 1.11 -29.14
N ASN A 451 -11.72 0.83 -29.14
CA ASN A 451 -12.75 1.86 -29.01
C ASN A 451 -12.69 2.60 -27.67
N ARG A 452 -12.38 1.86 -26.58
CA ARG A 452 -12.19 2.42 -25.23
C ARG A 452 -10.89 3.19 -25.14
N MET A 453 -9.81 2.65 -25.72
CA MET A 453 -8.51 3.34 -25.81
C MET A 453 -8.59 4.65 -26.61
N MET A 454 -9.29 4.66 -27.75
CA MET A 454 -9.51 5.87 -28.53
C MET A 454 -10.27 6.95 -27.74
N LYS A 455 -11.33 6.56 -27.00
CA LYS A 455 -12.06 7.50 -26.11
C LYS A 455 -11.11 8.13 -25.09
N ILE A 456 -10.23 7.35 -24.45
CA ILE A 456 -9.25 7.84 -23.46
C ILE A 456 -8.30 8.86 -24.11
N ILE A 457 -7.76 8.54 -25.28
CA ILE A 457 -6.84 9.42 -26.02
C ILE A 457 -7.53 10.75 -26.41
N ILE A 458 -8.78 10.68 -26.88
CA ILE A 458 -9.56 11.86 -27.26
C ILE A 458 -9.86 12.73 -26.02
N MET A 459 -10.27 12.11 -24.90
CA MET A 459 -10.49 12.83 -23.63
C MET A 459 -9.21 13.51 -23.13
N GLY A 460 -8.08 12.82 -23.18
CA GLY A 460 -6.77 13.37 -22.82
C GLY A 460 -6.38 14.57 -23.68
N LYS A 461 -6.53 14.46 -25.00
CA LYS A 461 -6.28 15.58 -25.95
C LYS A 461 -7.15 16.79 -25.67
N ASN A 462 -8.45 16.57 -25.38
CA ASN A 462 -9.37 17.66 -25.08
C ASN A 462 -9.03 18.37 -23.76
N ILE A 463 -8.62 17.64 -22.72
CA ILE A 463 -8.17 18.22 -21.43
C ILE A 463 -6.93 19.10 -21.64
N ILE A 464 -5.94 18.60 -22.40
CA ILE A 464 -4.71 19.33 -22.70
C ILE A 464 -5.03 20.60 -23.52
N LYS A 465 -5.87 20.48 -24.56
CA LYS A 465 -6.29 21.62 -25.41
C LYS A 465 -7.00 22.70 -24.58
N ASN A 466 -7.92 22.30 -23.72
CA ASN A 466 -8.64 23.24 -22.84
C ASN A 466 -7.72 23.93 -21.83
N LYS A 467 -6.71 23.20 -21.31
CA LYS A 467 -5.72 23.77 -20.38
C LYS A 467 -4.81 24.78 -21.06
N ILE A 468 -4.35 24.49 -22.28
CA ILE A 468 -3.53 25.42 -23.10
C ILE A 468 -4.35 26.66 -23.43
N PHE A 469 -5.63 26.49 -23.83
CA PHE A 469 -6.51 27.61 -24.14
C PHE A 469 -6.77 28.52 -22.92
N SER A 470 -6.96 27.92 -21.73
CA SER A 470 -7.13 28.65 -20.48
C SER A 470 -5.87 29.41 -20.03
N VAL A 471 -4.68 28.87 -20.28
CA VAL A 471 -3.40 29.54 -19.99
C VAL A 471 -3.16 30.70 -20.94
N ASN A 472 -3.45 30.52 -22.24
CA ASN A 472 -3.30 31.58 -23.24
C ASN A 472 -4.28 32.75 -23.02
N ASN A 473 -5.51 32.46 -22.61
CA ASN A 473 -6.46 33.50 -22.25
C ASN A 473 -6.03 34.27 -20.99
N LYS A 474 -5.48 33.61 -19.97
CA LYS A 474 -4.93 34.30 -18.80
C LYS A 474 -3.73 35.20 -19.14
N LYS A 475 -2.84 34.80 -20.05
CA LYS A 475 -1.74 35.65 -20.51
C LYS A 475 -2.23 36.87 -21.29
N LYS A 476 -3.32 36.73 -22.08
CA LYS A 476 -3.93 37.82 -22.83
C LYS A 476 -4.61 38.88 -21.92
N TYR A 477 -5.12 38.48 -20.76
CA TYR A 477 -5.71 39.41 -19.77
C TYR A 477 -4.68 40.03 -18.81
N HIS A 478 -3.46 39.48 -18.67
CA HIS A 478 -2.38 40.07 -17.87
C HIS A 478 -1.42 40.96 -18.68
N GLY A 479 -1.53 40.96 -20.01
CA GLY A 479 -0.76 41.84 -20.90
C GLY A 479 -1.44 43.19 -21.25
N ILE A 480 -2.62 43.48 -20.63
CA ILE A 480 -3.38 44.69 -20.83
C ILE A 480 -3.60 45.42 -19.47
N LYS A 481 -2.53 45.45 -18.65
CA LYS A 481 -2.45 46.36 -17.51
C LYS A 481 -1.09 47.01 -17.46
#